data_4a39e0dc4557482d8f910c1a821ec8c0
#
_entry.id   4a39e0dc4557482d8f910c1a821ec8c0
#
_cell.length_a   1.000
_cell.length_b   1.000
_cell.length_c   1.000
_cell.angle_alpha   90.00
_cell.angle_beta   90.00
_cell.angle_gamma   90.00
#
_symmetry.space_group_name_H-M   'P 1'
#
loop_
_entity.id
_entity.type
_entity.pdbx_description
1 polymer ?
#
loop_
_entity_poly.entity_id
_entity_poly.type
_entity_poly.pdbx_seq_one_letter_code
_entity_poly.pdbx_strand_id
1 'polypeptide(L)'
;GQDSNINDHHFHWGYFIHAASFVEQYFPGWAADWGPMVNELIRDAASPNREDEKYPYLRSFSPFAGHSWANGFATFPQGNDQESSSESMQFNSSLIHWGTITDDSEIRDLGIYLYTTEQASTEEYWFDIFNRNFSSSQQYSLVSRVWGNAYDNGTFWTNDIAASYGIEMYPIHGGSLYLGHNISYVETLWDEIISNT
;
A
#
# COMPACT_ATOMS: atom_id res chain seq x y z
N GLY A 1 -13.89 11.16 -12.42
CA GLY A 1 -12.80 10.44 -11.84
C GLY A 1 -12.01 11.28 -10.86
N GLN A 2 -11.24 10.62 -10.06
CA GLN A 2 -10.38 11.26 -9.05
C GLN A 2 -8.99 11.60 -9.60
N ASP A 3 -8.73 11.32 -10.87
CA ASP A 3 -7.42 11.50 -11.50
C ASP A 3 -6.95 12.96 -11.46
N SER A 4 -7.90 13.91 -11.60
CA SER A 4 -7.58 15.34 -11.49
C SER A 4 -7.12 15.77 -10.09
N ASN A 5 -7.37 14.94 -9.07
CA ASN A 5 -6.94 15.15 -7.69
C ASN A 5 -5.69 14.33 -7.35
N ILE A 6 -5.12 13.62 -8.32
CA ILE A 6 -3.96 12.72 -8.14
C ILE A 6 -4.13 11.71 -6.99
N ASN A 7 -5.38 11.24 -6.78
CA ASN A 7 -5.71 10.23 -5.77
C ASN A 7 -5.34 8.84 -6.25
N ASP A 8 -5.05 7.96 -5.30
CA ASP A 8 -4.92 6.51 -5.48
C ASP A 8 -3.83 6.08 -6.46
N HIS A 9 -2.90 6.98 -6.81
CA HIS A 9 -1.91 6.71 -7.85
C HIS A 9 -1.00 5.52 -7.49
N HIS A 10 -0.55 5.39 -6.24
CA HIS A 10 0.27 4.24 -5.86
C HIS A 10 -0.51 2.92 -5.96
N PHE A 11 -1.81 2.91 -5.63
CA PHE A 11 -2.65 1.73 -5.84
C PHE A 11 -2.76 1.39 -7.33
N HIS A 12 -3.16 2.36 -8.15
CA HIS A 12 -3.35 2.14 -9.58
C HIS A 12 -2.05 1.76 -10.30
N TRP A 13 -0.97 2.49 -10.03
CA TRP A 13 0.32 2.23 -10.66
C TRP A 13 0.92 0.89 -10.23
N GLY A 14 0.66 0.46 -9.00
CA GLY A 14 1.06 -0.86 -8.51
C GLY A 14 0.65 -1.99 -9.44
N TYR A 15 -0.59 -1.97 -9.94
CA TYR A 15 -1.09 -2.98 -10.89
C TYR A 15 -0.34 -2.94 -12.23
N PHE A 16 -0.09 -1.74 -12.76
CA PHE A 16 0.64 -1.59 -14.03
C PHE A 16 2.10 -2.02 -13.90
N ILE A 17 2.79 -1.60 -12.82
CA ILE A 17 4.18 -1.96 -12.57
C ILE A 17 4.31 -3.48 -12.36
N HIS A 18 3.37 -4.06 -11.62
CA HIS A 18 3.30 -5.51 -11.43
C HIS A 18 3.18 -6.26 -12.75
N ALA A 19 2.23 -5.84 -13.59
CA ALA A 19 2.05 -6.42 -14.92
C ALA A 19 3.29 -6.25 -15.80
N ALA A 20 3.88 -5.06 -15.84
CA ALA A 20 5.10 -4.76 -16.60
C ALA A 20 6.28 -5.65 -16.16
N SER A 21 6.40 -5.91 -14.85
CA SER A 21 7.43 -6.80 -14.31
C SER A 21 7.29 -8.22 -14.87
N PHE A 22 6.10 -8.76 -14.92
CA PHE A 22 5.87 -10.08 -15.53
C PHE A 22 6.08 -10.06 -17.05
N VAL A 23 5.70 -8.99 -17.73
CA VAL A 23 5.96 -8.88 -19.17
C VAL A 23 7.46 -8.94 -19.43
N GLU A 24 8.27 -8.15 -18.75
CA GLU A 24 9.73 -8.20 -18.90
C GLU A 24 10.31 -9.57 -18.54
N GLN A 25 9.81 -10.19 -17.45
CA GLN A 25 10.29 -11.49 -17.00
C GLN A 25 10.09 -12.59 -18.05
N TYR A 26 8.97 -12.59 -18.76
CA TYR A 26 8.63 -13.63 -19.75
C TYR A 26 8.96 -13.24 -21.20
N PHE A 27 9.14 -11.95 -21.44
CA PHE A 27 9.53 -11.39 -22.74
C PHE A 27 10.70 -10.41 -22.55
N PRO A 28 11.91 -10.93 -22.26
CA PRO A 28 13.07 -10.08 -21.97
C PRO A 28 13.38 -9.11 -23.12
N GLY A 29 13.64 -7.86 -22.75
CA GLY A 29 13.88 -6.76 -23.69
C GLY A 29 12.68 -5.84 -23.89
N TRP A 30 11.51 -6.18 -23.37
CA TRP A 30 10.34 -5.29 -23.42
C TRP A 30 10.59 -3.98 -22.67
N ALA A 31 11.31 -4.03 -21.55
CA ALA A 31 11.66 -2.87 -20.76
C ALA A 31 12.60 -1.90 -21.48
N ALA A 32 13.34 -2.33 -22.50
CA ALA A 32 14.17 -1.44 -23.32
C ALA A 32 13.32 -0.39 -24.05
N ASP A 33 12.12 -0.76 -24.50
CA ASP A 33 11.20 0.12 -25.20
C ASP A 33 10.24 0.87 -24.25
N TRP A 34 9.75 0.20 -23.21
CA TRP A 34 8.65 0.69 -22.38
C TRP A 34 9.03 1.02 -20.93
N GLY A 35 10.22 0.62 -20.50
CA GLY A 35 10.71 0.85 -19.14
C GLY A 35 10.69 2.32 -18.71
N PRO A 36 11.07 3.28 -19.57
CA PRO A 36 10.96 4.71 -19.21
C PRO A 36 9.55 5.14 -18.83
N MET A 37 8.50 4.59 -19.47
CA MET A 37 7.11 4.87 -19.13
C MET A 37 6.75 4.28 -17.77
N VAL A 38 7.18 3.05 -17.47
CA VAL A 38 6.95 2.41 -16.17
C VAL A 38 7.64 3.20 -15.06
N ASN A 39 8.86 3.65 -15.29
CA ASN A 39 9.61 4.48 -14.33
C ASN A 39 8.93 5.83 -14.06
N GLU A 40 8.21 6.43 -15.04
CA GLU A 40 7.41 7.62 -14.80
C GLU A 40 6.25 7.36 -13.81
N LEU A 41 5.60 6.20 -13.88
CA LEU A 41 4.56 5.82 -12.93
C LEU A 41 5.13 5.65 -11.51
N ILE A 42 6.32 5.08 -11.39
CA ILE A 42 7.02 4.95 -10.11
C ILE A 42 7.35 6.32 -9.55
N ARG A 43 7.96 7.20 -10.36
CA ARG A 43 8.35 8.55 -9.93
C ARG A 43 7.15 9.41 -9.53
N ASP A 44 6.02 9.27 -10.22
CA ASP A 44 4.79 9.98 -9.85
C ASP A 44 4.32 9.64 -8.43
N ALA A 45 4.37 8.39 -8.03
CA ALA A 45 3.93 7.96 -6.70
C ALA A 45 5.04 8.09 -5.63
N ALA A 46 6.29 7.75 -5.96
CA ALA A 46 7.36 7.62 -4.98
C ALA A 46 8.74 7.92 -5.57
N SER A 47 8.95 9.13 -6.14
CA SER A 47 10.30 9.51 -6.62
C SER A 47 11.33 9.44 -5.49
N PRO A 48 12.44 8.68 -5.63
CA PRO A 48 13.52 8.65 -4.66
C PRO A 48 14.41 9.89 -4.72
N ASN A 49 14.34 10.65 -5.82
CA ASN A 49 15.19 11.78 -6.07
C ASN A 49 14.60 13.08 -5.49
N ARG A 50 15.33 13.71 -4.58
CA ARG A 50 14.94 15.00 -3.98
C ARG A 50 15.09 16.18 -4.92
N GLU A 51 15.90 16.05 -5.96
CA GLU A 51 16.15 17.07 -6.99
C GLU A 51 15.31 16.84 -8.24
N ASP A 52 14.30 15.96 -8.18
CA ASP A 52 13.40 15.72 -9.30
C ASP A 52 12.51 16.96 -9.52
N GLU A 53 12.68 17.61 -10.66
CA GLU A 53 11.95 18.85 -10.99
C GLU A 53 10.47 18.57 -11.35
N LYS A 54 10.14 17.33 -11.69
CA LYS A 54 8.80 16.95 -12.15
C LYS A 54 7.95 16.31 -11.04
N TYR A 55 8.56 15.48 -10.19
CA TYR A 55 7.87 14.72 -9.18
C TYR A 55 8.40 14.98 -7.77
N PRO A 56 7.52 15.31 -6.82
CA PRO A 56 7.94 15.48 -5.42
C PRO A 56 8.53 14.19 -4.83
N TYR A 57 9.55 14.35 -4.01
CA TYR A 57 10.15 13.23 -3.29
C TYR A 57 9.11 12.46 -2.47
N LEU A 58 9.03 11.15 -2.69
CA LEU A 58 8.11 10.23 -2.00
C LEU A 58 6.68 10.77 -1.88
N ARG A 59 6.10 11.31 -2.97
CA ARG A 59 4.83 12.06 -2.94
C ARG A 59 3.71 11.36 -2.16
N SER A 60 3.52 10.07 -2.38
CA SER A 60 2.45 9.31 -1.73
C SER A 60 2.87 8.75 -0.36
N PHE A 61 4.15 8.61 -0.07
CA PHE A 61 4.64 7.94 1.13
C PHE A 61 5.12 8.93 2.19
N SER A 62 4.70 8.73 3.43
CA SER A 62 5.16 9.51 4.59
C SER A 62 6.13 8.71 5.44
N PRO A 63 7.43 9.03 5.47
CA PRO A 63 8.38 8.40 6.38
C PRO A 63 8.02 8.59 7.87
N PHE A 64 7.28 9.65 8.19
CA PHE A 64 6.82 9.92 9.55
C PHE A 64 5.67 8.98 9.96
N ALA A 65 4.68 8.80 9.07
CA ALA A 65 3.57 7.89 9.31
C ALA A 65 3.97 6.41 9.14
N GLY A 66 5.01 6.15 8.34
CA GLY A 66 5.45 4.81 8.00
C GLY A 66 4.60 4.12 6.93
N HIS A 67 3.70 4.84 6.28
CA HIS A 67 2.82 4.32 5.24
C HIS A 67 2.49 5.37 4.18
N SER A 68 1.89 4.91 3.08
CA SER A 68 1.43 5.78 2.00
C SER A 68 0.11 6.46 2.33
N TRP A 69 -0.19 7.56 1.62
CA TRP A 69 -1.45 8.27 1.65
C TRP A 69 -2.14 8.21 0.28
N ALA A 70 -3.44 8.01 0.29
CA ALA A 70 -4.22 7.83 -0.94
C ALA A 70 -4.58 9.15 -1.61
N ASN A 71 -4.96 10.17 -0.83
CA ASN A 71 -5.46 11.42 -1.37
C ASN A 71 -4.32 12.37 -1.77
N GLY A 72 -4.36 12.86 -3.01
CA GLY A 72 -3.31 13.76 -3.52
C GLY A 72 -3.30 15.14 -2.87
N PHE A 73 -4.46 15.66 -2.44
CA PHE A 73 -4.60 17.03 -1.93
C PHE A 73 -5.04 17.12 -0.47
N ALA A 74 -5.24 16.01 0.22
CA ALA A 74 -5.66 15.99 1.62
C ALA A 74 -6.89 16.89 1.89
N THR A 75 -7.93 16.75 1.07
CA THR A 75 -9.09 17.67 1.08
C THR A 75 -10.13 17.38 2.16
N PHE A 76 -10.00 16.28 2.88
CA PHE A 76 -10.92 15.90 3.94
C PHE A 76 -10.65 16.66 5.24
N PRO A 77 -11.69 16.94 6.05
CA PRO A 77 -11.51 17.58 7.36
C PRO A 77 -10.61 16.79 8.32
N GLN A 78 -10.57 15.47 8.17
CA GLN A 78 -9.72 14.56 8.95
C GLN A 78 -8.27 14.52 8.45
N GLY A 79 -7.94 15.22 7.38
CA GLY A 79 -6.63 15.17 6.72
C GLY A 79 -6.60 14.17 5.58
N ASN A 80 -5.40 13.79 5.18
CA ASN A 80 -5.24 12.74 4.16
C ASN A 80 -5.71 11.39 4.70
N ASP A 81 -6.09 10.50 3.81
CA ASP A 81 -6.54 9.16 4.13
C ASP A 81 -5.63 8.09 3.51
N GLN A 82 -5.71 6.91 4.07
CA GLN A 82 -5.19 5.69 3.50
C GLN A 82 -6.16 4.56 3.83
N GLU A 83 -6.46 3.76 2.83
CA GLU A 83 -7.18 2.49 2.93
C GLU A 83 -6.38 1.45 2.14
N SER A 84 -6.77 0.17 2.21
CA SER A 84 -6.13 -0.86 1.38
C SER A 84 -4.60 -0.95 1.54
N SER A 85 -4.15 -1.24 2.74
CA SER A 85 -2.71 -1.48 2.97
C SER A 85 -2.14 -2.55 2.03
N SER A 86 -2.95 -3.55 1.66
CA SER A 86 -2.56 -4.59 0.70
C SER A 86 -2.27 -4.07 -0.71
N GLU A 87 -3.01 -3.10 -1.22
CA GLU A 87 -2.72 -2.48 -2.52
C GLU A 87 -1.45 -1.63 -2.46
N SER A 88 -1.23 -0.93 -1.35
CA SER A 88 0.02 -0.21 -1.12
C SER A 88 1.21 -1.16 -1.07
N MET A 89 1.07 -2.28 -0.37
CA MET A 89 2.11 -3.32 -0.32
C MET A 89 2.33 -3.98 -1.68
N GLN A 90 1.30 -4.07 -2.54
CA GLN A 90 1.46 -4.50 -3.93
C GLN A 90 2.34 -3.52 -4.71
N PHE A 91 2.09 -2.21 -4.60
CA PHE A 91 2.95 -1.20 -5.22
C PHE A 91 4.40 -1.39 -4.77
N ASN A 92 4.65 -1.43 -3.46
CA ASN A 92 5.98 -1.55 -2.89
C ASN A 92 6.71 -2.82 -3.37
N SER A 93 6.03 -3.97 -3.35
CA SER A 93 6.62 -5.23 -3.82
C SER A 93 6.84 -5.26 -5.33
N SER A 94 6.00 -4.55 -6.10
CA SER A 94 6.16 -4.43 -7.55
C SER A 94 7.41 -3.64 -7.93
N LEU A 95 7.79 -2.62 -7.14
CA LEU A 95 9.04 -1.90 -7.31
C LEU A 95 10.25 -2.82 -7.11
N ILE A 96 10.20 -3.70 -6.08
CA ILE A 96 11.27 -4.67 -5.83
C ILE A 96 11.44 -5.60 -7.04
N HIS A 97 10.31 -6.12 -7.55
CA HIS A 97 10.32 -7.00 -8.72
C HIS A 97 10.84 -6.27 -9.96
N TRP A 98 10.28 -5.10 -10.26
CA TRP A 98 10.68 -4.30 -11.43
C TRP A 98 12.16 -3.94 -11.40
N GLY A 99 12.64 -3.37 -10.30
CA GLY A 99 14.05 -3.00 -10.16
C GLY A 99 14.99 -4.21 -10.23
N THR A 100 14.53 -5.38 -9.76
CA THR A 100 15.33 -6.61 -9.85
C THR A 100 15.48 -7.11 -11.28
N ILE A 101 14.39 -7.16 -12.06
CA ILE A 101 14.45 -7.71 -13.43
C ILE A 101 15.00 -6.74 -14.45
N THR A 102 14.99 -5.43 -14.17
CA THR A 102 15.58 -4.39 -15.02
C THR A 102 17.02 -4.02 -14.62
N ASP A 103 17.56 -4.67 -13.58
CA ASP A 103 18.87 -4.37 -12.97
C ASP A 103 18.99 -2.92 -12.48
N ASP A 104 17.86 -2.33 -12.04
CA ASP A 104 17.78 -1.00 -11.46
C ASP A 104 17.77 -1.09 -9.93
N SER A 105 18.97 -0.97 -9.34
CA SER A 105 19.13 -1.09 -7.89
C SER A 105 18.49 0.06 -7.11
N GLU A 106 18.35 1.25 -7.68
CA GLU A 106 17.71 2.39 -7.02
C GLU A 106 16.22 2.13 -6.81
N ILE A 107 15.53 1.66 -7.84
CA ILE A 107 14.10 1.30 -7.76
C ILE A 107 13.89 0.10 -6.85
N ARG A 108 14.74 -0.93 -6.95
CA ARG A 108 14.68 -2.10 -6.07
C ARG A 108 14.81 -1.71 -4.60
N ASP A 109 15.81 -0.93 -4.27
CA ASP A 109 16.12 -0.54 -2.89
C ASP A 109 15.07 0.43 -2.33
N LEU A 110 14.51 1.32 -3.18
CA LEU A 110 13.31 2.10 -2.86
C LEU A 110 12.15 1.17 -2.47
N GLY A 111 11.84 0.18 -3.31
CA GLY A 111 10.78 -0.78 -3.03
C GLY A 111 10.98 -1.54 -1.72
N ILE A 112 12.22 -1.96 -1.42
CA ILE A 112 12.56 -2.62 -0.14
C ILE A 112 12.30 -1.67 1.04
N TYR A 113 12.72 -0.43 0.94
CA TYR A 113 12.50 0.58 1.98
C TYR A 113 11.01 0.81 2.24
N LEU A 114 10.23 1.06 1.19
CA LEU A 114 8.79 1.29 1.29
C LEU A 114 8.08 0.05 1.87
N TYR A 115 8.38 -1.13 1.33
CA TYR A 115 7.77 -2.38 1.76
C TYR A 115 8.02 -2.68 3.23
N THR A 116 9.28 -2.64 3.67
CA THR A 116 9.63 -3.02 5.05
C THR A 116 9.11 -2.01 6.06
N THR A 117 9.09 -0.72 5.71
CA THR A 117 8.59 0.33 6.58
C THR A 117 7.07 0.27 6.71
N GLU A 118 6.36 0.13 5.59
CA GLU A 118 4.90 0.07 5.58
C GLU A 118 4.36 -1.24 6.18
N GLN A 119 5.04 -2.36 5.96
CA GLN A 119 4.74 -3.61 6.64
C GLN A 119 4.78 -3.44 8.17
N ALA A 120 5.88 -2.89 8.70
CA ALA A 120 6.02 -2.69 10.13
C ALA A 120 4.94 -1.74 10.69
N SER A 121 4.61 -0.69 9.97
CA SER A 121 3.56 0.26 10.33
C SER A 121 2.18 -0.42 10.33
N THR A 122 1.88 -1.22 9.30
CA THR A 122 0.62 -1.94 9.16
C THR A 122 0.43 -2.94 10.29
N GLU A 123 1.45 -3.73 10.59
CA GLU A 123 1.41 -4.72 11.68
C GLU A 123 1.24 -4.05 13.05
N GLU A 124 1.85 -2.89 13.28
CA GLU A 124 1.76 -2.17 14.56
C GLU A 124 0.49 -1.37 14.74
N TYR A 125 0.09 -0.58 13.73
CA TYR A 125 -0.91 0.48 13.90
C TYR A 125 -2.24 0.18 13.22
N TRP A 126 -2.26 -0.69 12.23
CA TRP A 126 -3.48 -1.06 11.52
C TRP A 126 -4.07 -2.38 12.02
N PHE A 127 -3.20 -3.33 12.36
CA PHE A 127 -3.56 -4.66 12.83
C PHE A 127 -3.29 -4.86 14.33
N ASP A 128 -2.38 -4.11 14.91
CA ASP A 128 -1.93 -4.28 16.30
C ASP A 128 -1.66 -5.76 16.65
N ILE A 129 -0.93 -6.46 15.79
CA ILE A 129 -0.69 -7.90 15.93
C ILE A 129 -0.01 -8.28 17.25
N PHE A 130 0.60 -7.30 17.92
CA PHE A 130 1.26 -7.47 19.22
C PHE A 130 0.37 -7.03 20.39
N ASN A 131 -0.86 -6.57 20.13
CA ASN A 131 -1.86 -6.17 21.13
C ASN A 131 -1.31 -5.13 22.12
N ARG A 132 -0.76 -4.04 21.64
CA ARG A 132 -0.14 -2.98 22.46
C ARG A 132 -0.53 -1.55 22.10
N ASN A 133 -1.23 -1.35 20.99
CA ASN A 133 -1.60 -0.02 20.50
C ASN A 133 -3.10 0.26 20.62
N PHE A 134 -3.96 -0.72 20.35
CA PHE A 134 -5.39 -0.52 20.40
C PHE A 134 -5.87 -0.40 21.86
N SER A 135 -6.81 0.53 22.08
CA SER A 135 -7.45 0.66 23.38
C SER A 135 -8.37 -0.55 23.66
N SER A 136 -8.66 -0.79 24.93
CA SER A 136 -9.61 -1.84 25.34
C SER A 136 -11.05 -1.61 24.85
N SER A 137 -11.35 -0.43 24.30
CA SER A 137 -12.63 -0.10 23.67
C SER A 137 -12.64 -0.32 22.16
N GLN A 138 -11.52 -0.72 21.57
CA GLN A 138 -11.46 -1.05 20.15
C GLN A 138 -12.33 -2.30 19.89
N GLN A 139 -13.26 -2.19 18.95
CA GLN A 139 -14.24 -3.23 18.70
C GLN A 139 -13.70 -4.35 17.80
N TYR A 140 -12.83 -4.00 16.86
CA TYR A 140 -12.33 -4.91 15.84
C TYR A 140 -10.81 -4.99 15.90
N SER A 141 -10.26 -6.13 15.49
CA SER A 141 -8.82 -6.40 15.52
C SER A 141 -8.04 -5.74 14.38
N LEU A 142 -8.68 -4.91 13.59
CA LEU A 142 -8.00 -4.07 12.60
C LEU A 142 -8.68 -2.70 12.45
N VAL A 143 -7.95 -1.80 11.81
CA VAL A 143 -8.45 -0.52 11.31
C VAL A 143 -8.39 -0.57 9.79
N SER A 144 -9.51 -0.32 9.11
CA SER A 144 -9.56 -0.42 7.64
C SER A 144 -9.32 0.89 6.92
N ARG A 145 -9.37 2.01 7.64
CA ARG A 145 -9.14 3.33 7.07
C ARG A 145 -8.49 4.26 8.08
N VAL A 146 -7.33 4.77 7.73
CA VAL A 146 -6.54 5.70 8.55
C VAL A 146 -6.61 7.09 7.93
N TRP A 147 -6.81 8.10 8.76
CA TRP A 147 -6.82 9.51 8.40
C TRP A 147 -5.65 10.24 9.07
N GLY A 148 -5.38 11.46 8.67
CA GLY A 148 -4.35 12.27 9.30
C GLY A 148 -4.55 12.51 10.81
N ASN A 149 -5.81 12.49 11.29
CA ASN A 149 -6.16 12.69 12.69
C ASN A 149 -7.26 11.77 13.23
N ALA A 150 -7.60 10.70 12.51
CA ALA A 150 -8.64 9.77 12.89
C ALA A 150 -8.39 8.39 12.27
N TYR A 151 -9.20 7.42 12.68
CA TYR A 151 -9.31 6.13 12.01
C TYR A 151 -10.75 5.62 12.15
N ASP A 152 -11.15 4.73 11.25
CA ASP A 152 -12.44 4.05 11.32
C ASP A 152 -12.40 2.65 10.71
N ASN A 153 -13.50 1.91 10.90
CA ASN A 153 -13.74 0.60 10.29
C ASN A 153 -14.92 0.72 9.33
N GLY A 154 -14.60 0.89 8.07
CA GLY A 154 -15.56 1.04 7.00
C GLY A 154 -14.86 1.25 5.67
N THR A 155 -15.64 1.30 4.61
CA THR A 155 -15.16 1.68 3.30
C THR A 155 -15.98 2.88 2.81
N PHE A 156 -15.57 3.52 1.72
CA PHE A 156 -16.31 4.66 1.16
C PHE A 156 -17.66 4.27 0.56
N TRP A 157 -17.92 2.99 0.30
CA TRP A 157 -19.11 2.52 -0.43
C TRP A 157 -20.03 1.60 0.36
N THR A 158 -19.58 1.07 1.50
CA THR A 158 -20.39 0.15 2.32
C THR A 158 -19.95 0.18 3.79
N ASN A 159 -20.89 -0.14 4.68
CA ASN A 159 -20.64 -0.35 6.10
C ASN A 159 -20.56 -1.85 6.45
N ASP A 160 -20.52 -2.73 5.45
CA ASP A 160 -20.32 -4.15 5.66
C ASP A 160 -18.93 -4.39 6.25
N ILE A 161 -18.89 -5.02 7.43
CA ILE A 161 -17.64 -5.27 8.13
C ILE A 161 -16.73 -6.21 7.35
N ALA A 162 -17.27 -7.16 6.60
CA ALA A 162 -16.46 -8.04 5.75
C ALA A 162 -15.69 -7.27 4.67
N ALA A 163 -16.27 -6.18 4.14
CA ALA A 163 -15.58 -5.30 3.20
C ALA A 163 -14.42 -4.56 3.87
N SER A 164 -14.56 -4.18 5.15
CA SER A 164 -13.49 -3.55 5.93
C SER A 164 -12.28 -4.47 6.14
N TYR A 165 -12.51 -5.76 6.33
CA TYR A 165 -11.42 -6.74 6.35
C TYR A 165 -10.86 -6.99 4.95
N GLY A 166 -11.74 -7.12 3.97
CA GLY A 166 -11.37 -7.41 2.58
C GLY A 166 -10.46 -6.35 1.97
N ILE A 167 -10.70 -5.07 2.26
CA ILE A 167 -9.90 -3.98 1.71
C ILE A 167 -8.45 -4.01 2.20
N GLU A 168 -8.20 -4.57 3.38
CA GLU A 168 -6.86 -4.72 3.95
C GLU A 168 -6.14 -6.00 3.51
N MET A 169 -6.87 -6.97 2.91
CA MET A 169 -6.34 -8.28 2.53
C MET A 169 -6.13 -8.43 1.02
N TYR A 170 -6.87 -7.71 0.20
CA TYR A 170 -6.83 -7.85 -1.26
C TYR A 170 -6.14 -6.65 -1.93
N PRO A 171 -5.41 -6.89 -3.04
CA PRO A 171 -5.21 -8.17 -3.72
C PRO A 171 -4.21 -9.08 -2.99
N ILE A 172 -4.35 -10.39 -3.15
CA ILE A 172 -3.33 -11.36 -2.73
C ILE A 172 -2.27 -11.47 -3.83
N HIS A 173 -1.02 -11.24 -3.48
CA HIS A 173 0.12 -11.22 -4.40
C HIS A 173 1.40 -11.72 -3.71
N GLY A 174 2.53 -11.75 -4.43
CA GLY A 174 3.80 -12.23 -3.88
C GLY A 174 4.31 -11.47 -2.65
N GLY A 175 3.90 -10.20 -2.48
CA GLY A 175 4.23 -9.39 -1.31
C GLY A 175 3.25 -9.52 -0.13
N SER A 176 2.26 -10.42 -0.19
CA SER A 176 1.23 -10.54 0.86
C SER A 176 1.61 -11.45 2.03
N LEU A 177 2.84 -11.96 2.06
CA LEU A 177 3.28 -12.93 3.08
C LEU A 177 3.21 -12.36 4.51
N TYR A 178 3.31 -11.06 4.70
CA TYR A 178 3.20 -10.40 6.00
C TYR A 178 1.83 -10.66 6.66
N LEU A 179 0.77 -10.87 5.88
CA LEU A 179 -0.57 -11.17 6.38
C LEU A 179 -0.63 -12.47 7.21
N GLY A 180 0.33 -13.37 7.03
CA GLY A 180 0.43 -14.64 7.75
C GLY A 180 1.52 -14.68 8.84
N HIS A 181 2.18 -13.57 9.16
CA HIS A 181 3.28 -13.57 10.13
C HIS A 181 2.84 -13.98 11.55
N ASN A 182 1.63 -13.66 11.95
CA ASN A 182 1.09 -14.03 13.25
C ASN A 182 -0.17 -14.88 13.08
N ILE A 183 -0.02 -16.20 13.26
CA ILE A 183 -1.12 -17.17 13.05
C ILE A 183 -2.28 -16.90 14.01
N SER A 184 -2.00 -16.62 15.28
CA SER A 184 -3.07 -16.37 16.27
C SER A 184 -3.87 -15.10 15.93
N TYR A 185 -3.21 -14.10 15.37
CA TYR A 185 -3.90 -12.91 14.87
C TYR A 185 -4.81 -13.23 13.68
N VAL A 186 -4.34 -14.04 12.73
CA VAL A 186 -5.14 -14.49 11.59
C VAL A 186 -6.38 -15.29 12.03
N GLU A 187 -6.22 -16.17 13.02
CA GLU A 187 -7.35 -16.90 13.62
C GLU A 187 -8.36 -15.94 14.25
N THR A 188 -7.92 -14.92 14.97
CA THR A 188 -8.79 -13.89 15.55
C THR A 188 -9.58 -13.14 14.46
N LEU A 189 -8.92 -12.70 13.39
CA LEU A 189 -9.60 -12.03 12.28
C LEU A 189 -10.64 -12.93 11.61
N TRP A 190 -10.32 -14.21 11.44
CA TRP A 190 -11.25 -15.16 10.85
C TRP A 190 -12.50 -15.34 11.71
N ASP A 191 -12.34 -15.50 13.01
CA ASP A 191 -13.44 -15.65 13.94
C ASP A 191 -14.32 -14.39 14.00
N GLU A 192 -13.70 -13.20 13.93
CA GLU A 192 -14.42 -11.92 13.85
C GLU A 192 -15.25 -11.81 12.57
N ILE A 193 -14.68 -12.15 11.41
CA ILE A 193 -15.41 -12.13 10.14
C ILE A 193 -16.62 -13.05 10.20
N ILE A 194 -16.42 -14.32 10.63
CA ILE A 194 -17.51 -15.30 10.70
C ILE A 194 -18.61 -14.89 11.69
N SER A 195 -18.24 -14.21 12.78
CA SER A 195 -19.20 -13.79 13.80
C SER A 195 -20.04 -12.56 13.38
N ASN A 196 -19.58 -11.80 12.40
CA ASN A 196 -20.22 -10.56 11.95
C ASN A 196 -20.87 -10.67 10.56
N THR A 197 -20.80 -11.83 9.90
CA THR A 197 -21.48 -12.15 8.64
C THR A 197 -22.68 -13.07 8.86
#